data_2c58657e37e4e781d6db5e654c7e483d
#
_entry.id   2c58657e37e4e781d6db5e654c7e483d
#
_cell.length_a   1.000
_cell.length_b   1.000
_cell.length_c   1.000
_cell.angle_alpha   90.00
_cell.angle_beta   90.00
_cell.angle_gamma   90.00
#
_symmetry.space_group_name_H-M   'P 1'
#
loop_
_entity.id
_entity.type
_entity.pdbx_description
1 polymer ?
#
loop_
_entity_poly.entity_id
_entity_poly.type
_entity_poly.pdbx_seq_one_letter_code
_entity_poly.pdbx_strand_id
1 'polypeptide(L)'
;EKLSQYTRFPSLTLSTDGGVGYKSRTSTLSFDSSGVPIPSEHRQREIFERYFSPNGGAPTKQRRKSIHQGKKIVDLVLEDSKTLKNRLGSNDKLKLDEYLSSLNQVEEQLNRNERWLDIPMKDFDASLINLDVDPTSAPQDYVRSMMDLMILGFQTDATRVISYLMAREDGMGFGDNFPKIVLGLKGHHTISHDRASGHWEDWGRLDRWYAKQFAYFIEKMKNTQDLHGSLLDNTMILYGSACSTTHNA
;
A
#
# COMPACT_ATOMS: atom_id res chain seq x y z
N GLU A 1 -8.78 -4.69 -11.46
CA GLU A 1 -9.83 -3.85 -12.08
C GLU A 1 -11.24 -4.33 -11.75
N LYS A 2 -11.58 -5.61 -11.91
CA LYS A 2 -12.96 -6.10 -11.68
C LYS A 2 -13.47 -5.87 -10.26
N LEU A 3 -12.66 -6.08 -9.23
CA LEU A 3 -13.06 -5.88 -7.83
C LEU A 3 -13.08 -4.41 -7.44
N SER A 4 -12.21 -3.60 -8.02
CA SER A 4 -12.01 -2.21 -7.63
C SER A 4 -13.11 -1.25 -8.07
N GLN A 5 -13.96 -1.63 -9.02
CA GLN A 5 -15.04 -0.75 -9.49
C GLN A 5 -16.17 -0.55 -8.46
N TYR A 6 -16.28 -1.44 -7.49
CA TYR A 6 -17.31 -1.42 -6.45
C TYR A 6 -16.84 -0.83 -5.11
N THR A 7 -15.61 -0.30 -5.05
CA THR A 7 -15.00 0.22 -3.83
C THR A 7 -14.55 1.66 -3.98
N ARG A 8 -14.43 2.35 -2.85
CA ARG A 8 -13.98 3.74 -2.77
C ARG A 8 -12.55 3.89 -3.32
N PHE A 9 -11.67 2.94 -2.98
CA PHE A 9 -10.29 2.91 -3.46
C PHE A 9 -10.04 1.63 -4.25
N PRO A 10 -9.29 1.71 -5.37
CA PRO A 10 -9.03 0.53 -6.21
C PRO A 10 -8.18 -0.51 -5.49
N SER A 11 -7.23 -0.05 -4.70
CA SER A 11 -6.37 -0.88 -3.86
C SER A 11 -5.78 -0.05 -2.73
N LEU A 12 -5.29 -0.75 -1.70
CA LEU A 12 -4.46 -0.21 -0.64
C LEU A 12 -3.07 -0.83 -0.77
N THR A 13 -2.08 -0.01 -1.10
CA THR A 13 -0.71 -0.45 -1.32
C THR A 13 0.17 0.05 -0.19
N LEU A 14 0.66 -0.87 0.63
CA LEU A 14 1.36 -0.62 1.88
C LEU A 14 2.76 -1.22 1.88
N SER A 15 3.64 -0.61 2.66
CA SER A 15 4.95 -1.16 2.98
C SER A 15 5.35 -0.79 4.41
N THR A 16 6.27 -1.55 4.98
CA THR A 16 6.92 -1.17 6.25
C THR A 16 7.84 0.04 6.05
N ASP A 17 8.42 0.15 4.89
CA ASP A 17 9.47 1.12 4.59
C ASP A 17 9.03 2.14 3.55
N GLY A 18 9.53 3.37 3.69
CA GLY A 18 9.33 4.41 2.68
C GLY A 18 10.09 4.14 1.38
N GLY A 19 9.61 4.77 0.30
CA GLY A 19 10.26 4.74 -1.02
C GLY A 19 9.98 3.52 -1.89
N VAL A 20 9.19 2.57 -1.42
CA VAL A 20 8.76 1.40 -2.19
C VAL A 20 7.87 1.83 -3.36
N GLY A 21 8.21 1.39 -4.56
CA GLY A 21 7.49 1.73 -5.80
C GLY A 21 7.85 3.09 -6.42
N TYR A 22 8.73 3.89 -5.78
CA TYR A 22 9.13 5.20 -6.31
C TYR A 22 10.38 5.16 -7.21
N LYS A 23 11.26 4.18 -7.03
CA LYS A 23 12.52 4.08 -7.80
C LYS A 23 12.90 2.63 -8.08
N SER A 24 13.70 2.43 -9.11
CA SER A 24 14.08 1.16 -9.72
C SER A 24 14.81 0.15 -8.85
N ARG A 25 15.14 0.48 -7.61
CA ARG A 25 15.88 -0.43 -6.71
C ARG A 25 15.04 -1.02 -5.58
N THR A 26 13.78 -0.63 -5.48
CA THR A 26 12.89 -1.16 -4.46
C THR A 26 11.81 -1.97 -5.13
N SER A 27 11.78 -3.25 -4.83
CA SER A 27 10.68 -4.12 -5.24
C SER A 27 9.35 -3.55 -4.79
N THR A 28 8.34 -3.72 -5.60
CA THR A 28 6.95 -3.42 -5.25
C THR A 28 6.09 -4.63 -5.58
N LEU A 29 5.01 -4.79 -4.83
CA LEU A 29 4.04 -5.86 -5.07
C LEU A 29 2.88 -5.39 -5.98
N SER A 30 2.84 -4.11 -6.32
CA SER A 30 1.69 -3.51 -7.00
C SER A 30 2.12 -2.73 -8.23
N PHE A 31 1.41 -3.01 -9.31
CA PHE A 31 1.59 -2.34 -10.60
C PHE A 31 0.23 -1.93 -11.16
N ASP A 32 0.21 -0.86 -11.92
CA ASP A 32 -0.98 -0.48 -12.68
C ASP A 32 -1.14 -1.35 -13.95
N SER A 33 -2.20 -1.09 -14.72
CA SER A 33 -2.48 -1.81 -15.96
C SER A 33 -1.42 -1.62 -17.06
N SER A 34 -0.57 -0.61 -16.94
CA SER A 34 0.53 -0.30 -17.85
C SER A 34 1.87 -0.89 -17.36
N GLY A 35 1.88 -1.59 -16.21
CA GLY A 35 3.10 -2.15 -15.62
C GLY A 35 3.92 -1.12 -14.85
N VAL A 36 3.38 0.06 -14.57
CA VAL A 36 4.06 1.08 -13.77
C VAL A 36 3.88 0.76 -12.28
N PRO A 37 4.97 0.79 -11.48
CA PRO A 37 4.89 0.56 -10.05
C PRO A 37 3.94 1.53 -9.34
N ILE A 38 3.09 1.01 -8.46
CA ILE A 38 2.25 1.83 -7.59
C ILE A 38 3.02 2.08 -6.28
N PRO A 39 3.28 3.35 -5.94
CA PRO A 39 3.96 3.69 -4.69
C PRO A 39 3.19 3.22 -3.46
N SER A 40 3.91 2.68 -2.47
CA SER A 40 3.35 2.23 -1.20
C SER A 40 3.43 3.31 -0.14
N GLU A 41 2.44 3.35 0.74
CA GLU A 41 2.48 4.18 1.93
C GLU A 41 2.89 3.34 3.15
N HIS A 42 3.66 3.94 4.06
CA HIS A 42 4.21 3.28 5.24
C HIS A 42 3.87 3.98 6.55
N ARG A 43 3.34 5.21 6.50
CA ARG A 43 3.00 5.99 7.69
C ARG A 43 1.54 5.74 8.07
N GLN A 44 1.32 5.14 9.23
CA GLN A 44 -0.01 4.72 9.69
C GLN A 44 -1.02 5.88 9.68
N ARG A 45 -0.62 7.04 10.19
CA ARG A 45 -1.50 8.22 10.26
C ARG A 45 -1.89 8.71 8.86
N GLU A 46 -0.94 8.78 7.93
CA GLU A 46 -1.21 9.18 6.55
C GLU A 46 -2.13 8.18 5.82
N ILE A 47 -1.95 6.88 6.09
CA ILE A 47 -2.84 5.83 5.59
C ILE A 47 -4.24 6.06 6.14
N PHE A 48 -4.36 6.25 7.44
CA PHE A 48 -5.65 6.45 8.10
C PHE A 48 -6.36 7.70 7.56
N GLU A 49 -5.67 8.85 7.51
CA GLU A 49 -6.23 10.10 7.03
C GLU A 49 -6.64 10.02 5.55
N ARG A 50 -5.84 9.36 4.73
CA ARG A 50 -6.09 9.24 3.30
C ARG A 50 -7.28 8.32 2.97
N TYR A 51 -7.37 7.19 3.65
CA TYR A 51 -8.30 6.13 3.28
C TYR A 51 -9.56 6.10 4.14
N PHE A 52 -9.47 6.50 5.41
CA PHE A 52 -10.57 6.40 6.36
C PHE A 52 -11.09 7.76 6.85
N SER A 53 -10.26 8.80 6.76
CA SER A 53 -10.67 10.17 7.04
C SER A 53 -10.31 11.10 5.88
N PRO A 54 -10.86 10.88 4.69
CA PRO A 54 -10.50 11.65 3.51
C PRO A 54 -10.67 13.15 3.75
N ASN A 55 -9.60 13.91 3.50
CA ASN A 55 -9.48 15.36 3.75
C ASN A 55 -9.63 15.77 5.23
N GLY A 56 -9.19 14.91 6.17
CA GLY A 56 -9.24 15.23 7.60
C GLY A 56 -10.66 15.56 8.11
N GLY A 57 -11.69 14.91 7.55
CA GLY A 57 -13.07 15.20 7.88
C GLY A 57 -13.63 16.49 7.24
N ALA A 58 -12.98 17.04 6.21
CA ALA A 58 -13.43 18.25 5.53
C ALA A 58 -14.89 18.14 5.01
N PRO A 59 -15.70 19.22 5.12
CA PRO A 59 -17.09 19.21 4.68
C PRO A 59 -17.22 18.78 3.21
N THR A 60 -18.28 18.03 2.90
CA THR A 60 -18.58 17.55 1.54
C THR A 60 -18.54 18.65 0.48
N LYS A 61 -19.02 19.86 0.81
CA LYS A 61 -18.97 21.02 -0.10
C LYS A 61 -17.53 21.41 -0.49
N GLN A 62 -16.60 21.37 0.47
CA GLN A 62 -15.19 21.68 0.21
C GLN A 62 -14.53 20.58 -0.62
N ARG A 63 -14.82 19.31 -0.33
CA ARG A 63 -14.35 18.15 -1.09
C ARG A 63 -14.84 18.22 -2.54
N ARG A 64 -16.11 18.53 -2.76
CA ARG A 64 -16.70 18.71 -4.10
C ARG A 64 -16.00 19.83 -4.88
N LYS A 65 -15.69 20.96 -4.20
CA LYS A 65 -14.93 22.05 -4.81
C LYS A 65 -13.54 21.62 -5.24
N SER A 66 -12.81 20.88 -4.40
CA SER A 66 -11.47 20.37 -4.70
C SER A 66 -11.47 19.40 -5.88
N ILE A 67 -12.44 18.48 -5.93
CA ILE A 67 -12.61 17.55 -7.06
C ILE A 67 -12.86 18.32 -8.35
N HIS A 68 -13.77 19.29 -8.33
CA HIS A 68 -14.10 20.10 -9.49
C HIS A 68 -12.88 20.92 -9.99
N GLN A 69 -12.11 21.50 -9.07
CA GLN A 69 -10.86 22.20 -9.42
C GLN A 69 -9.83 21.24 -10.03
N GLY A 70 -9.66 20.04 -9.44
CA GLY A 70 -8.79 19.01 -10.00
C GLY A 70 -9.17 18.62 -11.43
N LYS A 71 -10.46 18.37 -11.69
CA LYS A 71 -10.96 18.07 -13.04
C LYS A 71 -10.65 19.19 -14.05
N LYS A 72 -10.88 20.45 -13.68
CA LYS A 72 -10.53 21.58 -14.54
C LYS A 72 -9.04 21.64 -14.89
N ILE A 73 -8.16 21.33 -13.93
CA ILE A 73 -6.72 21.30 -14.19
C ILE A 73 -6.39 20.17 -15.17
N VAL A 74 -6.96 18.98 -14.97
CA VAL A 74 -6.77 17.85 -15.89
C VAL A 74 -7.23 18.21 -17.31
N ASP A 75 -8.42 18.78 -17.44
CA ASP A 75 -8.98 19.21 -18.74
C ASP A 75 -8.05 20.21 -19.47
N LEU A 76 -7.55 21.22 -18.75
CA LEU A 76 -6.61 22.20 -19.28
C LEU A 76 -5.32 21.55 -19.79
N VAL A 77 -4.73 20.65 -18.99
CA VAL A 77 -3.49 19.96 -19.38
C VAL A 77 -3.72 19.04 -20.57
N LEU A 78 -4.87 18.36 -20.65
CA LEU A 78 -5.24 17.51 -21.79
C LEU A 78 -5.42 18.34 -23.08
N GLU A 79 -6.02 19.53 -22.99
CA GLU A 79 -6.21 20.43 -24.12
C GLU A 79 -4.87 20.98 -24.65
N ASP A 80 -4.03 21.50 -23.74
CA ASP A 80 -2.69 21.98 -24.07
C ASP A 80 -1.82 20.89 -24.70
N SER A 81 -1.92 19.67 -24.16
CA SER A 81 -1.16 18.52 -24.65
C SER A 81 -1.55 18.10 -26.07
N LYS A 82 -2.82 18.22 -26.46
CA LYS A 82 -3.25 17.96 -27.85
C LYS A 82 -2.57 18.91 -28.82
N THR A 83 -2.48 20.17 -28.45
CA THR A 83 -1.82 21.20 -29.27
C THR A 83 -0.31 20.95 -29.38
N LEU A 84 0.32 20.59 -28.24
CA LEU A 84 1.74 20.28 -28.18
C LEU A 84 2.08 19.02 -29.01
N LYS A 85 1.26 17.96 -28.94
CA LYS A 85 1.49 16.70 -29.67
C LYS A 85 1.66 16.88 -31.17
N ASN A 86 0.95 17.85 -31.73
CA ASN A 86 1.04 18.16 -33.17
C ASN A 86 2.39 18.79 -33.59
N ARG A 87 3.16 19.32 -32.61
CA ARG A 87 4.44 20.01 -32.82
C ARG A 87 5.66 19.15 -32.49
N LEU A 88 5.45 17.95 -31.94
CA LEU A 88 6.52 17.08 -31.47
C LEU A 88 6.94 16.05 -32.50
N GLY A 89 8.21 15.63 -32.43
CA GLY A 89 8.75 14.47 -33.15
C GLY A 89 8.26 13.13 -32.55
N SER A 90 8.55 12.03 -33.25
CA SER A 90 8.02 10.70 -32.87
C SER A 90 8.41 10.25 -31.48
N ASN A 91 9.67 10.45 -31.06
CA ASN A 91 10.14 10.04 -29.73
C ASN A 91 9.52 10.88 -28.60
N ASP A 92 9.34 12.18 -28.83
CA ASP A 92 8.73 13.06 -27.83
C ASP A 92 7.23 12.84 -27.74
N LYS A 93 6.58 12.41 -28.81
CA LYS A 93 5.18 11.95 -28.77
C LYS A 93 4.99 10.75 -27.86
N LEU A 94 5.90 9.77 -27.89
CA LEU A 94 5.83 8.61 -26.99
C LEU A 94 5.92 9.01 -25.52
N LYS A 95 6.87 9.92 -25.19
CA LYS A 95 6.99 10.43 -23.81
C LYS A 95 5.75 11.24 -23.37
N LEU A 96 5.18 12.02 -24.30
CA LEU A 96 3.94 12.73 -24.02
C LEU A 96 2.79 11.76 -23.79
N ASP A 97 2.69 10.67 -24.54
CA ASP A 97 1.65 9.65 -24.39
C ASP A 97 1.78 8.92 -23.03
N GLU A 98 3.00 8.63 -22.56
CA GLU A 98 3.24 8.12 -21.20
C GLU A 98 2.77 9.10 -20.12
N TYR A 99 3.07 10.40 -20.29
CA TYR A 99 2.60 11.44 -19.38
C TYR A 99 1.07 11.54 -19.36
N LEU A 100 0.43 11.51 -20.53
CA LEU A 100 -1.03 11.56 -20.68
C LEU A 100 -1.70 10.32 -20.08
N SER A 101 -1.06 9.16 -20.16
CA SER A 101 -1.54 7.95 -19.48
C SER A 101 -1.61 8.15 -17.96
N SER A 102 -0.57 8.75 -17.36
CA SER A 102 -0.57 9.08 -15.94
C SER A 102 -1.65 10.11 -15.57
N LEU A 103 -1.91 11.06 -16.45
CA LEU A 103 -2.96 12.06 -16.25
C LEU A 103 -4.37 11.44 -16.28
N ASN A 104 -4.60 10.46 -17.17
CA ASN A 104 -5.85 9.70 -17.20
C ASN A 104 -6.11 8.96 -15.87
N GLN A 105 -5.07 8.44 -15.23
CA GLN A 105 -5.21 7.82 -13.90
C GLN A 105 -5.66 8.84 -12.83
N VAL A 106 -5.16 10.06 -12.89
CA VAL A 106 -5.62 11.15 -12.00
C VAL A 106 -7.09 11.47 -12.28
N GLU A 107 -7.50 11.54 -13.54
CA GLU A 107 -8.89 11.77 -13.92
C GLU A 107 -9.82 10.65 -13.40
N GLU A 108 -9.43 9.40 -13.59
CA GLU A 108 -10.18 8.26 -13.06
C GLU A 108 -10.34 8.32 -11.53
N GLN A 109 -9.29 8.74 -10.82
CA GLN A 109 -9.34 8.91 -9.37
C GLN A 109 -10.27 10.05 -8.96
N LEU A 110 -10.25 11.18 -9.67
CA LEU A 110 -11.18 12.29 -9.42
C LEU A 110 -12.63 11.88 -9.67
N ASN A 111 -12.89 11.13 -10.76
CA ASN A 111 -14.20 10.59 -11.08
C ASN A 111 -14.68 9.58 -10.02
N ARG A 112 -13.78 8.75 -9.50
CA ARG A 112 -14.07 7.84 -8.39
C ARG A 112 -14.39 8.61 -7.12
N ASN A 113 -13.57 9.59 -6.75
CA ASN A 113 -13.79 10.41 -5.56
C ASN A 113 -15.14 11.15 -5.62
N GLU A 114 -15.57 11.60 -6.80
CA GLU A 114 -16.87 12.22 -6.99
C GLU A 114 -18.02 11.22 -6.78
N ARG A 115 -17.94 10.02 -7.36
CA ARG A 115 -18.98 8.98 -7.16
C ARG A 115 -19.17 8.60 -5.69
N TRP A 116 -18.07 8.57 -4.93
CA TRP A 116 -18.09 8.19 -3.52
C TRP A 116 -18.24 9.37 -2.56
N LEU A 117 -18.39 10.60 -3.07
CA LEU A 117 -18.39 11.82 -2.25
C LEU A 117 -19.54 11.85 -1.24
N ASP A 118 -20.73 11.47 -1.69
CA ASP A 118 -21.97 11.53 -0.90
C ASP A 118 -22.32 10.17 -0.27
N ILE A 119 -21.52 9.13 -0.53
CA ILE A 119 -21.69 7.81 0.08
C ILE A 119 -20.90 7.79 1.37
N PRO A 120 -21.53 7.62 2.56
CA PRO A 120 -20.80 7.53 3.81
C PRO A 120 -19.93 6.27 3.84
N MET A 121 -18.85 6.31 4.59
CA MET A 121 -18.11 5.13 4.97
C MET A 121 -18.89 4.40 6.08
N LYS A 122 -18.77 3.09 6.15
CA LYS A 122 -19.31 2.32 7.28
C LYS A 122 -18.68 2.82 8.57
N ASP A 123 -19.46 2.88 9.63
CA ASP A 123 -18.96 3.25 10.95
C ASP A 123 -17.93 2.25 11.45
N PHE A 124 -16.90 2.76 12.09
CA PHE A 124 -15.83 1.96 12.71
C PHE A 124 -15.26 2.68 13.92
N ASP A 125 -14.67 1.91 14.83
CA ASP A 125 -13.98 2.45 16.00
C ASP A 125 -12.48 2.64 15.72
N ALA A 126 -12.08 3.87 15.47
CA ALA A 126 -10.68 4.23 15.22
C ALA A 126 -9.79 4.15 16.46
N SER A 127 -10.37 4.15 17.68
CA SER A 127 -9.61 4.10 18.93
C SER A 127 -8.86 2.80 19.15
N LEU A 128 -9.25 1.76 18.41
CA LEU A 128 -8.64 0.43 18.48
C LEU A 128 -7.30 0.32 17.72
N ILE A 129 -6.94 1.35 16.93
CA ILE A 129 -5.73 1.33 16.10
C ILE A 129 -4.77 2.39 16.59
N ASN A 130 -3.56 1.95 17.01
CA ASN A 130 -2.50 2.89 17.33
C ASN A 130 -1.82 3.39 16.04
N LEU A 131 -1.99 4.67 15.73
CA LEU A 131 -1.49 5.31 14.50
C LEU A 131 -0.10 5.94 14.66
N ASP A 132 0.46 5.93 15.86
CA ASP A 132 1.70 6.62 16.19
C ASP A 132 2.77 5.66 16.73
N VAL A 133 2.79 4.43 16.23
CA VAL A 133 3.80 3.44 16.62
C VAL A 133 5.11 3.74 15.93
N ASP A 134 6.17 3.91 16.71
CA ASP A 134 7.52 4.09 16.20
C ASP A 134 8.15 2.75 15.79
N PRO A 135 8.43 2.52 14.50
CA PRO A 135 9.01 1.28 14.02
C PRO A 135 10.45 1.03 14.52
N THR A 136 11.13 2.08 15.00
CA THR A 136 12.50 1.96 15.50
C THR A 136 12.60 1.49 16.95
N SER A 137 11.51 1.50 17.68
CA SER A 137 11.42 1.04 19.07
C SER A 137 10.44 -0.10 19.29
N ALA A 138 9.36 -0.17 18.51
CA ALA A 138 8.29 -1.15 18.65
C ALA A 138 7.91 -1.81 17.29
N PRO A 139 8.84 -2.56 16.65
CA PRO A 139 8.60 -3.17 15.33
C PRO A 139 7.38 -4.06 15.26
N GLN A 140 7.13 -4.85 16.29
CA GLN A 140 5.98 -5.76 16.33
C GLN A 140 4.66 -4.99 16.32
N ASP A 141 4.55 -3.97 17.15
CA ASP A 141 3.32 -3.17 17.25
C ASP A 141 3.11 -2.34 15.98
N TYR A 142 4.20 -1.87 15.36
CA TYR A 142 4.14 -1.20 14.08
C TYR A 142 3.58 -2.10 12.97
N VAL A 143 4.14 -3.30 12.80
CA VAL A 143 3.65 -4.26 11.78
C VAL A 143 2.18 -4.63 12.05
N ARG A 144 1.81 -4.85 13.31
CA ARG A 144 0.42 -5.16 13.69
C ARG A 144 -0.52 -4.01 13.44
N SER A 145 -0.13 -2.78 13.74
CA SER A 145 -0.93 -1.60 13.41
C SER A 145 -1.17 -1.44 11.90
N MET A 146 -0.16 -1.75 11.06
CA MET A 146 -0.35 -1.80 9.61
C MET A 146 -1.37 -2.87 9.20
N MET A 147 -1.33 -4.04 9.82
CA MET A 147 -2.30 -5.11 9.60
C MET A 147 -3.72 -4.73 10.07
N ASP A 148 -3.83 -4.00 11.17
CA ASP A 148 -5.10 -3.48 11.66
C ASP A 148 -5.73 -2.46 10.68
N LEU A 149 -4.91 -1.63 10.05
CA LEU A 149 -5.37 -0.76 8.97
C LEU A 149 -5.84 -1.54 7.72
N MET A 150 -5.21 -2.67 7.41
CA MET A 150 -5.67 -3.56 6.34
C MET A 150 -7.05 -4.15 6.66
N ILE A 151 -7.24 -4.63 7.89
CA ILE A 151 -8.53 -5.15 8.36
C ILE A 151 -9.61 -4.08 8.30
N LEU A 152 -9.29 -2.87 8.74
CA LEU A 152 -10.20 -1.73 8.63
C LEU A 152 -10.60 -1.46 7.19
N GLY A 153 -9.66 -1.59 6.24
CA GLY A 153 -9.92 -1.47 4.82
C GLY A 153 -10.97 -2.44 4.30
N PHE A 154 -10.94 -3.68 4.76
CA PHE A 154 -11.93 -4.70 4.42
C PHE A 154 -13.25 -4.49 5.16
N GLN A 155 -13.24 -4.22 6.47
CA GLN A 155 -14.46 -3.98 7.28
C GLN A 155 -15.31 -2.84 6.73
N THR A 156 -14.67 -1.77 6.29
CA THR A 156 -15.36 -0.58 5.75
C THR A 156 -15.72 -0.72 4.28
N ASP A 157 -15.30 -1.82 3.61
CA ASP A 157 -15.37 -1.99 2.15
C ASP A 157 -14.75 -0.80 1.38
N ALA A 158 -13.78 -0.14 2.01
CA ALA A 158 -13.04 0.95 1.38
C ALA A 158 -12.23 0.44 0.18
N THR A 159 -11.72 -0.77 0.28
CA THR A 159 -11.05 -1.51 -0.79
C THR A 159 -11.25 -3.02 -0.61
N ARG A 160 -11.12 -3.77 -1.69
CA ARG A 160 -11.12 -5.26 -1.70
C ARG A 160 -9.80 -5.84 -2.15
N VAL A 161 -8.80 -4.99 -2.37
CA VAL A 161 -7.46 -5.39 -2.81
C VAL A 161 -6.43 -4.68 -1.96
N ILE A 162 -5.60 -5.44 -1.25
CA ILE A 162 -4.53 -4.90 -0.41
C ILE A 162 -3.24 -5.65 -0.72
N SER A 163 -2.15 -4.91 -0.83
CA SER A 163 -0.79 -5.47 -0.84
C SER A 163 0.03 -4.83 0.28
N TYR A 164 0.82 -5.63 0.97
CA TYR A 164 1.70 -5.18 2.05
C TYR A 164 3.09 -5.80 1.93
N LEU A 165 4.10 -4.98 1.65
CA LEU A 165 5.50 -5.38 1.66
C LEU A 165 6.06 -5.22 3.07
N MET A 166 6.21 -6.34 3.78
CA MET A 166 6.61 -6.35 5.19
C MET A 166 8.09 -6.02 5.41
N ALA A 167 8.95 -6.29 4.43
CA ALA A 167 10.37 -5.96 4.46
C ALA A 167 10.91 -5.74 3.04
N ARG A 168 11.90 -4.85 2.92
CA ARG A 168 12.63 -4.61 1.67
C ARG A 168 13.84 -5.53 1.59
N GLU A 169 14.22 -5.90 0.36
CA GLU A 169 15.38 -6.79 0.13
C GLU A 169 16.73 -6.05 0.12
N ASP A 170 16.74 -4.72 -0.02
CA ASP A 170 17.94 -3.93 -0.30
C ASP A 170 18.75 -3.52 0.93
N GLY A 171 18.41 -4.01 2.11
CA GLY A 171 19.12 -3.73 3.36
C GLY A 171 18.93 -2.29 3.88
N MET A 172 17.90 -1.60 3.41
CA MET A 172 17.58 -0.23 3.81
C MET A 172 16.22 -0.18 4.51
N GLY A 173 16.01 0.89 5.26
CA GLY A 173 14.73 1.15 5.93
C GLY A 173 14.60 0.54 7.32
N PHE A 174 13.41 0.62 7.88
CA PHE A 174 13.10 0.13 9.23
C PHE A 174 13.13 -1.39 9.30
N GLY A 175 12.58 -2.06 8.28
CA GLY A 175 12.47 -3.51 8.22
C GLY A 175 13.81 -4.23 8.33
N ASP A 176 14.90 -3.64 7.81
CA ASP A 176 16.24 -4.21 7.95
C ASP A 176 16.69 -4.28 9.41
N ASN A 177 16.25 -3.36 10.26
CA ASN A 177 16.64 -3.27 11.66
C ASN A 177 15.74 -4.10 12.60
N PHE A 178 14.59 -4.58 12.17
CA PHE A 178 13.66 -5.34 13.01
C PHE A 178 14.32 -6.54 13.68
N PRO A 179 15.10 -7.39 12.99
CA PRO A 179 15.76 -8.52 13.65
C PRO A 179 16.73 -8.09 14.76
N LYS A 180 17.39 -6.94 14.62
CA LYS A 180 18.28 -6.39 15.66
C LYS A 180 17.50 -6.04 16.91
N ILE A 181 16.35 -5.40 16.74
CA ILE A 181 15.54 -4.87 17.85
C ILE A 181 14.80 -6.00 18.56
N VAL A 182 14.16 -6.91 17.82
CA VAL A 182 13.24 -7.91 18.41
C VAL A 182 13.91 -9.23 18.75
N LEU A 183 15.07 -9.57 18.15
CA LEU A 183 15.71 -10.87 18.30
C LEU A 183 17.18 -10.78 18.70
N GLY A 184 17.78 -9.58 18.74
CA GLY A 184 19.22 -9.39 19.00
C GLY A 184 20.10 -9.95 17.89
N LEU A 185 19.59 -10.02 16.65
CA LEU A 185 20.30 -10.56 15.49
C LEU A 185 20.96 -9.44 14.68
N LYS A 186 21.60 -9.79 13.55
CA LYS A 186 22.05 -8.85 12.53
C LYS A 186 20.84 -8.26 11.77
N GLY A 187 21.08 -7.28 10.88
CA GLY A 187 20.05 -6.75 9.99
C GLY A 187 19.52 -7.83 9.03
N HIS A 188 18.29 -7.66 8.58
CA HIS A 188 17.60 -8.59 7.70
C HIS A 188 18.42 -8.94 6.44
N HIS A 189 18.93 -7.92 5.75
CA HIS A 189 19.77 -8.11 4.56
C HIS A 189 21.07 -8.88 4.88
N THR A 190 21.72 -8.55 6.01
CA THR A 190 22.94 -9.27 6.43
C THR A 190 22.64 -10.74 6.73
N ILE A 191 21.54 -11.05 7.42
CA ILE A 191 21.12 -12.44 7.70
C ILE A 191 20.92 -13.20 6.38
N SER A 192 20.37 -12.55 5.36
CA SER A 192 20.14 -13.17 4.05
C SER A 192 21.42 -13.64 3.38
N HIS A 193 22.54 -12.95 3.59
CA HIS A 193 23.86 -13.32 3.07
C HIS A 193 24.63 -14.30 3.96
N ASP A 194 24.38 -14.31 5.25
CA ASP A 194 25.07 -15.18 6.22
C ASP A 194 24.70 -16.68 6.09
N ARG A 195 23.71 -16.99 5.29
CA ARG A 195 23.25 -18.36 5.04
C ARG A 195 24.37 -19.27 4.53
N ALA A 196 25.23 -18.74 3.68
CA ALA A 196 26.39 -19.52 3.13
C ALA A 196 27.39 -19.92 4.20
N SER A 197 27.45 -19.26 5.35
CA SER A 197 28.33 -19.55 6.48
C SER A 197 27.67 -20.44 7.57
N GLY A 198 26.51 -21.03 7.31
CA GLY A 198 25.85 -21.97 8.23
C GLY A 198 24.92 -21.34 9.27
N HIS A 199 24.64 -20.04 9.22
CA HIS A 199 23.77 -19.34 10.17
C HIS A 199 22.27 -19.49 9.85
N TRP A 200 21.83 -20.71 9.59
CA TRP A 200 20.43 -21.03 9.28
C TRP A 200 19.46 -20.76 10.45
N GLU A 201 19.96 -20.87 11.68
CA GLU A 201 19.15 -20.69 12.85
C GLU A 201 18.64 -19.25 12.97
N ASP A 202 19.49 -18.27 12.72
CA ASP A 202 19.10 -16.86 12.76
C ASP A 202 18.06 -16.54 11.68
N TRP A 203 18.21 -17.13 10.50
CA TRP A 203 17.21 -17.05 9.45
C TRP A 203 15.86 -17.63 9.90
N GLY A 204 15.88 -18.85 10.42
CA GLY A 204 14.66 -19.52 10.92
C GLY A 204 13.99 -18.77 12.07
N ARG A 205 14.77 -18.10 12.94
CA ARG A 205 14.23 -17.23 14.01
C ARG A 205 13.54 -16.01 13.43
N LEU A 206 14.10 -15.41 12.40
CA LEU A 206 13.51 -14.26 11.72
C LEU A 206 12.22 -14.64 11.00
N ASP A 207 12.24 -15.71 10.20
CA ASP A 207 11.06 -16.20 9.50
C ASP A 207 9.92 -16.55 10.47
N ARG A 208 10.26 -17.18 11.60
CA ARG A 208 9.30 -17.46 12.66
C ARG A 208 8.71 -16.19 13.26
N TRP A 209 9.49 -15.13 13.39
CA TRP A 209 8.98 -13.85 13.88
C TRP A 209 7.97 -13.25 12.91
N TYR A 210 8.28 -13.21 11.61
CA TYR A 210 7.35 -12.73 10.59
C TYR A 210 6.08 -13.61 10.51
N ALA A 211 6.23 -14.93 10.56
CA ALA A 211 5.09 -15.85 10.57
C ALA A 211 4.15 -15.61 11.75
N LYS A 212 4.69 -15.24 12.92
CA LYS A 212 3.86 -14.87 14.08
C LYS A 212 3.07 -13.58 13.86
N GLN A 213 3.62 -12.59 13.14
CA GLN A 213 2.87 -11.39 12.80
C GLN A 213 1.76 -11.73 11.80
N PHE A 214 2.05 -12.57 10.83
CA PHE A 214 1.03 -13.05 9.90
C PHE A 214 -0.07 -13.87 10.59
N ALA A 215 0.28 -14.70 11.56
CA ALA A 215 -0.70 -15.44 12.38
C ALA A 215 -1.64 -14.48 13.15
N TYR A 216 -1.11 -13.39 13.71
CA TYR A 216 -1.93 -12.33 14.30
C TYR A 216 -2.95 -11.75 13.31
N PHE A 217 -2.53 -11.48 12.08
CA PHE A 217 -3.43 -10.99 11.03
C PHE A 217 -4.54 -11.99 10.71
N ILE A 218 -4.19 -13.27 10.52
CA ILE A 218 -5.15 -14.34 10.25
C ILE A 218 -6.15 -14.50 11.41
N GLU A 219 -5.68 -14.47 12.66
CA GLU A 219 -6.54 -14.55 13.83
C GLU A 219 -7.54 -13.39 13.88
N LYS A 220 -7.08 -12.18 13.66
CA LYS A 220 -7.97 -11.01 13.58
C LYS A 220 -8.98 -11.11 12.43
N MET A 221 -8.53 -11.52 11.24
CA MET A 221 -9.43 -11.74 10.09
C MET A 221 -10.52 -12.78 10.39
N LYS A 222 -10.16 -13.86 11.10
CA LYS A 222 -11.09 -14.89 11.53
C LYS A 222 -12.12 -14.37 12.56
N ASN A 223 -11.67 -13.52 13.47
CA ASN A 223 -12.52 -13.00 14.56
C ASN A 223 -13.35 -11.77 14.14
N THR A 224 -13.06 -11.18 12.99
CA THR A 224 -13.79 -10.03 12.45
C THR A 224 -14.90 -10.54 11.54
N GLN A 225 -16.16 -10.22 11.89
CA GLN A 225 -17.35 -10.67 11.14
C GLN A 225 -17.82 -9.58 10.17
N ASP A 226 -18.33 -10.02 9.03
CA ASP A 226 -19.10 -9.21 8.08
C ASP A 226 -20.50 -9.84 7.85
N LEU A 227 -21.19 -9.41 6.80
CA LEU A 227 -22.54 -9.92 6.46
C LEU A 227 -22.54 -11.38 5.98
N HIS A 228 -21.37 -11.93 5.62
CA HIS A 228 -21.23 -13.24 4.98
C HIS A 228 -20.39 -14.23 5.80
N GLY A 229 -20.02 -13.89 7.02
CA GLY A 229 -19.19 -14.70 7.91
C GLY A 229 -17.94 -13.95 8.36
N SER A 230 -16.85 -14.66 8.63
CA SER A 230 -15.60 -13.99 8.98
C SER A 230 -14.96 -13.34 7.74
N LEU A 231 -14.17 -12.27 7.94
CA LEU A 231 -13.40 -11.70 6.84
C LEU A 231 -12.47 -12.75 6.22
N LEU A 232 -11.97 -13.69 7.02
CA LEU A 232 -11.09 -14.76 6.54
C LEU A 232 -11.80 -15.69 5.56
N ASP A 233 -13.07 -16.03 5.79
CA ASP A 233 -13.84 -16.93 4.93
C ASP A 233 -14.08 -16.32 3.54
N ASN A 234 -14.06 -15.00 3.44
CA ASN A 234 -14.37 -14.23 2.24
C ASN A 234 -13.14 -13.57 1.60
N THR A 235 -11.93 -13.93 2.05
CA THR A 235 -10.68 -13.29 1.57
C THR A 235 -9.70 -14.34 1.05
N MET A 236 -9.15 -14.10 -0.15
CA MET A 236 -7.99 -14.84 -0.64
C MET A 236 -6.73 -14.15 -0.14
N ILE A 237 -5.86 -14.87 0.55
CA ILE A 237 -4.62 -14.34 1.13
C ILE A 237 -3.44 -15.09 0.53
N LEU A 238 -2.45 -14.33 0.04
CA LEU A 238 -1.15 -14.84 -0.37
C LEU A 238 -0.09 -14.27 0.58
N TYR A 239 0.68 -15.14 1.21
CA TYR A 239 1.83 -14.78 2.04
C TYR A 239 3.05 -15.56 1.57
N GLY A 240 4.18 -14.89 1.46
CA GLY A 240 5.41 -15.54 1.03
C GLY A 240 6.58 -14.57 0.88
N SER A 241 7.68 -15.11 0.40
CA SER A 241 8.89 -14.39 0.04
C SER A 241 9.07 -14.41 -1.48
N ALA A 242 9.64 -13.35 -2.03
CA ALA A 242 10.01 -13.29 -3.44
C ALA A 242 11.17 -14.21 -3.78
N CYS A 243 12.03 -14.55 -2.80
CA CYS A 243 13.23 -15.38 -2.98
C CYS A 243 13.15 -16.64 -2.12
N SER A 244 13.43 -17.78 -2.73
CA SER A 244 13.54 -19.08 -2.01
C SER A 244 14.95 -19.30 -1.46
N THR A 245 15.96 -18.63 -2.03
CA THR A 245 17.37 -18.68 -1.62
C THR A 245 17.99 -17.29 -1.73
N THR A 246 19.12 -17.06 -1.03
CA THR A 246 19.81 -15.76 -0.99
C THR A 246 20.29 -15.24 -2.34
N HIS A 247 20.45 -16.10 -3.33
CA HIS A 247 21.05 -15.75 -4.62
C HIS A 247 20.22 -16.16 -5.83
N ASN A 248 19.12 -16.86 -5.63
CA ASN A 248 18.27 -17.33 -6.72
C ASN A 248 16.82 -16.91 -6.42
N ALA A 249 16.36 -15.92 -7.14
CA ALA A 249 14.96 -15.55 -7.21
C ALA A 249 14.26 -16.36 -8.28
#